data_65c7a2ecf7981b700dfc4b1e2d67d33b
#
_entry.id   65c7a2ecf7981b700dfc4b1e2d67d33b
#
_cell.length_a   1.000
_cell.length_b   1.000
_cell.length_c   1.000
_cell.angle_alpha   90.00
_cell.angle_beta   90.00
_cell.angle_gamma   90.00
#
_symmetry.space_group_name_H-M   'P 1'
#
loop_
_entity.id
_entity.type
_entity.pdbx_description
1 polymer ?
#
loop_
_entity_poly.entity_id
_entity_poly.type
_entity_poly.pdbx_seq_one_letter_code
_entity_poly.pdbx_strand_id
1 'polypeptide(L)'
;MRTFNPNRLIPLELNGDDQHLTITELIPLRAAIRDGRLSASAPVLYTARGTPHGQTDLVFETRHFSLYNVMQGVSDGEAWLATFCAVCNAGMSFSPIVDGVTYTFYGAGFYDAMTLLADIQTRSYWDHITGVCISGAMQGARLDYLSSMTHSRAGVIALTKPDAQWAVSALDAQRAPLIDVAEAMRTSDQPMWLPAMRDSLDLDVEDTRLPRLEMGLGVWTGGDARFYRFQTMHMLDNHLFDTLNGERLLVYVDPDTLTPAALYTEATRAEWRGDALILDNGARVQNGALIVGGVEQPARRPLQLFQRWYGFSTTFAGCTIYRAAR
;
A
#
# COMPACT_ATOMS: atom_id res chain seq x y z
N MET A 1 16.86 3.07 14.76
CA MET A 1 15.59 2.34 14.97
C MET A 1 15.07 2.77 16.33
N ARG A 2 13.80 3.18 16.43
CA ARG A 2 13.21 3.56 17.74
C ARG A 2 13.05 2.32 18.61
N THR A 3 13.30 2.45 19.92
CA THR A 3 13.04 1.37 20.88
C THR A 3 11.52 1.16 20.99
N PHE A 4 11.08 -0.09 20.87
CA PHE A 4 9.67 -0.43 21.05
C PHE A 4 9.22 -0.12 22.48
N ASN A 5 8.12 0.62 22.63
CA ASN A 5 7.51 0.95 23.91
C ASN A 5 6.12 0.27 24.00
N PRO A 6 5.97 -0.80 24.80
CA PRO A 6 4.71 -1.55 24.87
C PRO A 6 3.53 -0.71 25.40
N ASN A 7 3.79 0.37 26.13
CA ASN A 7 2.73 1.26 26.64
C ASN A 7 2.03 2.08 25.52
N ARG A 8 2.60 2.10 24.32
CA ARG A 8 2.03 2.78 23.15
C ARG A 8 1.25 1.83 22.24
N LEU A 9 1.29 0.53 22.53
CA LEU A 9 0.51 -0.44 21.79
C LEU A 9 -0.95 -0.37 22.23
N ILE A 10 -1.85 -0.13 21.29
CA ILE A 10 -3.29 -0.31 21.45
C ILE A 10 -3.63 -1.66 20.82
N PRO A 11 -3.84 -2.72 21.61
CA PRO A 11 -4.09 -4.04 21.07
C PRO A 11 -5.45 -4.10 20.35
N LEU A 12 -5.52 -4.85 19.26
CA LEU A 12 -6.79 -5.27 18.68
C LEU A 12 -7.25 -6.52 19.41
N GLU A 13 -8.31 -6.37 20.21
CA GLU A 13 -8.99 -7.48 20.88
C GLU A 13 -9.95 -8.16 19.89
N LEU A 14 -9.39 -8.76 18.85
CA LEU A 14 -10.13 -9.69 18.00
C LEU A 14 -9.92 -11.10 18.52
N ASN A 15 -10.98 -11.90 18.57
CA ASN A 15 -10.94 -13.27 19.13
C ASN A 15 -10.06 -14.19 18.26
N GLY A 16 -8.87 -14.54 18.74
CA GLY A 16 -8.05 -15.63 18.24
C GLY A 16 -7.76 -15.63 16.73
N ASP A 17 -8.23 -16.63 16.01
CA ASP A 17 -8.00 -16.84 14.58
C ASP A 17 -8.62 -15.75 13.66
N ASP A 18 -9.33 -14.80 14.23
CA ASP A 18 -10.04 -13.74 13.52
C ASP A 18 -9.14 -12.54 13.13
N GLN A 19 -7.88 -12.58 13.49
CA GLN A 19 -6.95 -11.45 13.32
C GLN A 19 -6.28 -11.38 11.94
N HIS A 20 -6.41 -12.43 11.14
CA HIS A 20 -5.93 -12.45 9.74
C HIS A 20 -6.93 -13.14 8.83
N LEU A 21 -6.91 -12.76 7.56
CA LEU A 21 -7.73 -13.37 6.54
C LEU A 21 -6.88 -14.31 5.70
N THR A 22 -7.15 -15.60 5.78
CA THR A 22 -6.55 -16.58 4.89
C THR A 22 -7.32 -16.58 3.56
N ILE A 23 -6.62 -16.32 2.48
CA ILE A 23 -7.17 -16.40 1.13
C ILE A 23 -7.24 -17.87 0.73
N THR A 24 -8.43 -18.31 0.32
CA THR A 24 -8.72 -19.69 -0.02
C THR A 24 -8.94 -19.92 -1.52
N GLU A 25 -9.20 -18.84 -2.26
CA GLU A 25 -9.49 -18.90 -3.69
C GLU A 25 -8.91 -17.68 -4.42
N LEU A 26 -8.34 -17.90 -5.60
CA LEU A 26 -7.95 -16.87 -6.55
C LEU A 26 -8.85 -17.01 -7.79
N ILE A 27 -9.58 -15.94 -8.11
CA ILE A 27 -10.54 -15.91 -9.19
C ILE A 27 -10.05 -14.94 -10.26
N PRO A 28 -10.04 -15.31 -11.55
CA PRO A 28 -9.76 -14.35 -12.62
C PRO A 28 -10.65 -13.11 -12.47
N LEU A 29 -10.04 -11.92 -12.32
CA LEU A 29 -10.75 -10.68 -12.00
C LEU A 29 -11.86 -10.37 -13.02
N ARG A 30 -11.57 -10.59 -14.30
CA ARG A 30 -12.55 -10.40 -15.38
C ARG A 30 -13.76 -11.32 -15.25
N ALA A 31 -13.54 -12.56 -14.80
CA ALA A 31 -14.64 -13.50 -14.57
C ALA A 31 -15.48 -13.05 -13.36
N ALA A 32 -14.85 -12.65 -12.26
CA ALA A 32 -15.55 -12.14 -11.08
C ALA A 32 -16.47 -10.96 -11.41
N ILE A 33 -16.00 -10.02 -12.24
CA ILE A 33 -16.79 -8.85 -12.66
C ILE A 33 -17.93 -9.28 -13.61
N ARG A 34 -17.63 -10.09 -14.63
CA ARG A 34 -18.63 -10.58 -15.59
C ARG A 34 -19.77 -11.33 -14.91
N ASP A 35 -19.43 -12.16 -13.92
CA ASP A 35 -20.37 -13.02 -13.21
C ASP A 35 -21.08 -12.27 -12.04
N GLY A 36 -20.84 -10.97 -11.88
CA GLY A 36 -21.47 -10.11 -10.88
C GLY A 36 -21.01 -10.36 -9.43
N ARG A 37 -19.92 -11.11 -9.23
CA ARG A 37 -19.36 -11.39 -7.90
C ARG A 37 -18.60 -10.19 -7.34
N LEU A 38 -18.02 -9.35 -8.21
CA LEU A 38 -17.33 -8.11 -7.86
C LEU A 38 -17.79 -6.99 -8.77
N SER A 39 -18.11 -5.82 -8.21
CA SER A 39 -18.46 -4.65 -9.02
C SER A 39 -17.22 -4.08 -9.73
N ALA A 40 -17.35 -3.69 -11.00
CA ALA A 40 -16.29 -2.98 -11.71
C ALA A 40 -15.89 -1.65 -11.04
N SER A 41 -16.80 -1.02 -10.30
CA SER A 41 -16.56 0.22 -9.54
C SER A 41 -15.98 -0.03 -8.14
N ALA A 42 -15.85 -1.29 -7.70
CA ALA A 42 -15.36 -1.61 -6.37
C ALA A 42 -13.95 -1.03 -6.14
N PRO A 43 -13.73 -0.32 -5.03
CA PRO A 43 -12.40 0.10 -4.61
C PRO A 43 -11.55 -1.12 -4.28
N VAL A 44 -10.36 -1.19 -4.86
CA VAL A 44 -9.45 -2.31 -4.67
C VAL A 44 -8.04 -1.82 -4.39
N LEU A 45 -7.28 -2.69 -3.74
CA LEU A 45 -5.83 -2.61 -3.66
C LEU A 45 -5.24 -3.65 -4.62
N TYR A 46 -4.30 -3.20 -5.40
CA TYR A 46 -3.62 -4.01 -6.40
C TYR A 46 -2.14 -4.14 -6.06
N THR A 47 -1.60 -5.33 -6.18
CA THR A 47 -0.17 -5.60 -6.04
C THR A 47 0.32 -6.41 -7.22
N ALA A 48 1.33 -5.87 -7.93
CA ALA A 48 2.05 -6.60 -8.95
C ALA A 48 3.07 -7.51 -8.27
N ARG A 49 2.97 -8.80 -8.50
CA ARG A 49 3.88 -9.77 -7.91
C ARG A 49 4.76 -10.39 -8.99
N GLY A 50 6.05 -9.98 -8.98
CA GLY A 50 7.07 -10.68 -9.73
C GLY A 50 7.51 -11.94 -8.96
N THR A 51 7.39 -13.11 -9.55
CA THR A 51 7.98 -14.34 -9.05
C THR A 51 9.05 -14.83 -10.03
N PRO A 52 9.99 -15.70 -9.60
CA PRO A 52 10.93 -16.33 -10.54
C PRO A 52 10.26 -17.08 -11.69
N HIS A 53 8.99 -17.49 -11.51
CA HIS A 53 8.21 -18.28 -12.46
C HIS A 53 7.14 -17.49 -13.21
N GLY A 54 6.99 -16.18 -12.95
CA GLY A 54 5.99 -15.35 -13.58
C GLY A 54 5.56 -14.17 -12.72
N GLN A 55 4.54 -13.46 -13.15
CA GLN A 55 3.95 -12.35 -12.41
C GLN A 55 2.49 -12.66 -12.17
N THR A 56 2.09 -12.78 -10.91
CA THR A 56 0.69 -12.87 -10.53
C THR A 56 0.25 -11.54 -9.94
N ASP A 57 -0.65 -10.88 -10.64
CA ASP A 57 -1.26 -9.64 -10.20
C ASP A 57 -2.43 -9.96 -9.26
N LEU A 58 -2.32 -9.58 -7.99
CA LEU A 58 -3.33 -9.82 -6.97
C LEU A 58 -4.16 -8.57 -6.72
N VAL A 59 -5.46 -8.77 -6.60
CA VAL A 59 -6.45 -7.74 -6.34
C VAL A 59 -7.23 -8.08 -5.07
N PHE A 60 -7.32 -7.12 -4.17
CA PHE A 60 -8.01 -7.24 -2.88
C PHE A 60 -9.08 -6.15 -2.77
N GLU A 61 -10.27 -6.48 -2.32
CA GLU A 61 -11.24 -5.44 -1.96
C GLU A 61 -10.73 -4.62 -0.78
N THR A 62 -10.67 -3.30 -0.93
CA THR A 62 -10.18 -2.39 0.13
C THR A 62 -10.98 -2.53 1.42
N ARG A 63 -12.29 -2.80 1.32
CA ARG A 63 -13.18 -2.94 2.48
C ARG A 63 -12.79 -4.08 3.42
N HIS A 64 -12.20 -5.17 2.90
CA HIS A 64 -11.75 -6.27 3.75
C HIS A 64 -10.64 -5.85 4.70
N PHE A 65 -9.76 -4.95 4.27
CA PHE A 65 -8.71 -4.40 5.12
C PHE A 65 -9.21 -3.42 6.19
N SER A 66 -10.45 -3.00 6.14
CA SER A 66 -11.05 -2.22 7.22
C SER A 66 -11.29 -3.04 8.48
N LEU A 67 -11.48 -4.36 8.31
CA LEU A 67 -11.58 -5.32 9.41
C LEU A 67 -10.27 -6.09 9.64
N TYR A 68 -9.65 -6.58 8.56
CA TYR A 68 -8.43 -7.36 8.61
C TYR A 68 -7.26 -6.51 8.12
N ASN A 69 -6.28 -6.26 8.95
CA ASN A 69 -5.09 -5.53 8.53
C ASN A 69 -4.10 -6.41 7.75
N VAL A 70 -4.34 -7.73 7.73
CA VAL A 70 -3.44 -8.74 7.19
C VAL A 70 -4.23 -9.77 6.40
N MET A 71 -3.75 -10.07 5.19
CA MET A 71 -4.19 -11.19 4.37
C MET A 71 -2.98 -12.00 3.94
N GLN A 72 -3.11 -13.32 3.94
CA GLN A 72 -2.06 -14.23 3.53
C GLN A 72 -2.61 -15.31 2.60
N GLY A 73 -1.75 -15.80 1.72
CA GLY A 73 -2.09 -16.87 0.81
C GLY A 73 -0.89 -17.42 0.09
N VAL A 74 -1.18 -18.28 -0.88
CA VAL A 74 -0.20 -18.86 -1.79
C VAL A 74 -0.70 -18.66 -3.21
N SER A 75 0.18 -18.21 -4.11
CA SER A 75 -0.07 -18.19 -5.55
C SER A 75 1.16 -18.69 -6.28
N ASP A 76 0.96 -19.52 -7.31
CA ASP A 76 2.04 -20.12 -8.09
C ASP A 76 3.08 -20.86 -7.23
N GLY A 77 2.64 -21.46 -6.11
CA GLY A 77 3.50 -22.19 -5.17
C GLY A 77 4.29 -21.29 -4.21
N GLU A 78 4.14 -19.97 -4.28
CA GLU A 78 4.83 -19.02 -3.42
C GLU A 78 3.90 -18.36 -2.41
N ALA A 79 4.34 -18.32 -1.15
CA ALA A 79 3.62 -17.65 -0.09
C ALA A 79 3.77 -16.13 -0.20
N TRP A 80 2.70 -15.41 0.10
CA TRP A 80 2.67 -13.96 0.15
C TRP A 80 1.89 -13.46 1.37
N LEU A 81 2.24 -12.26 1.78
CA LEU A 81 1.62 -11.49 2.86
C LEU A 81 1.26 -10.12 2.30
N ALA A 82 0.00 -9.74 2.41
CA ALA A 82 -0.49 -8.39 2.12
C ALA A 82 -0.94 -7.71 3.41
N THR A 83 -0.48 -6.49 3.64
CA THR A 83 -0.83 -5.69 4.81
C THR A 83 -1.43 -4.36 4.37
N PHE A 84 -2.42 -3.88 5.09
CA PHE A 84 -2.94 -2.54 4.86
C PHE A 84 -3.41 -1.90 6.16
N CYS A 85 -2.94 -0.71 6.41
CA CYS A 85 -3.42 0.14 7.48
C CYS A 85 -4.48 1.11 6.92
N ALA A 86 -5.73 0.85 7.20
CA ALA A 86 -6.84 1.69 6.73
C ALA A 86 -6.75 3.15 7.21
N VAL A 87 -6.09 3.39 8.34
CA VAL A 87 -5.97 4.72 8.93
C VAL A 87 -4.83 5.51 8.34
N CYS A 88 -3.64 4.94 8.16
CA CYS A 88 -2.55 5.63 7.48
C CYS A 88 -2.65 5.55 5.96
N ASN A 89 -3.60 4.76 5.43
CA ASN A 89 -3.85 4.52 4.01
C ASN A 89 -2.63 3.91 3.29
N ALA A 90 -1.88 3.04 3.98
CA ALA A 90 -0.65 2.44 3.48
C ALA A 90 -0.74 0.93 3.45
N GLY A 91 -0.30 0.32 2.36
CA GLY A 91 -0.30 -1.12 2.20
C GLY A 91 0.93 -1.63 1.44
N MET A 92 1.44 -2.76 1.91
CA MET A 92 2.65 -3.42 1.42
C MET A 92 2.41 -4.89 1.21
N SER A 93 3.18 -5.48 0.31
CA SER A 93 3.23 -6.93 0.13
C SER A 93 4.63 -7.44 0.38
N PHE A 94 4.72 -8.55 1.12
CA PHE A 94 5.97 -9.17 1.53
C PHE A 94 5.95 -10.69 1.26
N SER A 95 7.14 -11.28 1.19
CA SER A 95 7.30 -12.72 1.44
C SER A 95 7.19 -12.95 2.96
N PRO A 96 6.32 -13.86 3.43
CA PRO A 96 6.25 -14.20 4.85
C PRO A 96 7.35 -15.19 5.29
N ILE A 97 8.38 -15.39 4.46
CA ILE A 97 9.46 -16.35 4.68
C ILE A 97 10.65 -15.61 5.26
N VAL A 98 11.14 -16.09 6.41
CA VAL A 98 12.39 -15.61 7.03
C VAL A 98 13.25 -16.83 7.32
N ASP A 99 14.49 -16.83 6.85
CA ASP A 99 15.45 -17.94 7.03
C ASP A 99 14.88 -19.31 6.62
N GLY A 100 14.07 -19.34 5.55
CA GLY A 100 13.45 -20.57 5.02
C GLY A 100 12.22 -21.04 5.79
N VAL A 101 11.79 -20.33 6.83
CA VAL A 101 10.57 -20.63 7.60
C VAL A 101 9.45 -19.69 7.21
N THR A 102 8.28 -20.24 6.88
CA THR A 102 7.07 -19.45 6.61
C THR A 102 6.36 -19.09 7.90
N TYR A 103 6.21 -17.80 8.17
CA TYR A 103 5.49 -17.27 9.33
C TYR A 103 4.07 -16.89 8.96
N THR A 104 3.17 -17.02 9.96
CA THR A 104 1.77 -16.57 9.86
C THR A 104 1.61 -15.27 10.64
N PHE A 105 1.16 -14.22 9.95
CA PHE A 105 1.03 -12.89 10.51
C PHE A 105 -0.42 -12.53 10.81
N TYR A 106 -0.59 -11.63 11.79
CA TYR A 106 -1.89 -11.04 12.13
C TYR A 106 -1.73 -9.58 12.55
N GLY A 107 -2.82 -8.82 12.54
CA GLY A 107 -2.87 -7.46 13.06
C GLY A 107 -2.88 -7.48 14.59
N ALA A 108 -1.78 -7.12 15.22
CA ALA A 108 -1.66 -7.12 16.67
C ALA A 108 -2.32 -5.91 17.34
N GLY A 109 -2.47 -4.81 16.58
CA GLY A 109 -3.02 -3.57 17.11
C GLY A 109 -2.51 -2.35 16.36
N PHE A 110 -2.57 -1.21 17.06
CA PHE A 110 -2.03 0.05 16.55
C PHE A 110 -0.82 0.49 17.37
N TYR A 111 0.23 0.88 16.67
CA TYR A 111 1.45 1.43 17.23
C TYR A 111 1.88 2.62 16.37
N ASP A 112 2.16 3.77 16.96
CA ASP A 112 2.36 5.03 16.22
C ASP A 112 1.18 5.38 15.28
N ALA A 113 -0.04 5.04 15.69
CA ALA A 113 -1.26 5.17 14.91
C ALA A 113 -1.27 4.41 13.57
N MET A 114 -0.40 3.44 13.42
CA MET A 114 -0.31 2.53 12.28
C MET A 114 -0.57 1.09 12.72
N THR A 115 -0.98 0.25 11.79
CA THR A 115 -1.10 -1.18 12.04
C THR A 115 0.23 -1.77 12.48
N LEU A 116 0.23 -2.52 13.56
CA LEU A 116 1.34 -3.34 14.01
C LEU A 116 1.05 -4.78 13.68
N LEU A 117 2.00 -5.47 13.05
CA LEU A 117 1.90 -6.90 12.79
C LEU A 117 2.51 -7.70 13.94
N ALA A 118 2.03 -8.92 14.13
CA ALA A 118 2.75 -9.93 14.89
C ALA A 118 2.71 -11.28 14.17
N ASP A 119 3.73 -12.10 14.36
CA ASP A 119 3.69 -13.49 13.90
C ASP A 119 3.14 -14.43 14.98
N ILE A 120 2.45 -15.49 14.55
CA ILE A 120 1.85 -16.48 15.48
C ILE A 120 2.93 -17.31 16.17
N GLN A 121 4.03 -17.62 15.48
CA GLN A 121 5.03 -18.57 15.94
C GLN A 121 5.88 -18.03 17.09
N THR A 122 6.29 -16.78 17.00
CA THR A 122 7.20 -16.16 17.99
C THR A 122 6.58 -15.04 18.79
N ARG A 123 5.40 -14.55 18.37
CA ARG A 123 4.75 -13.37 18.94
C ARG A 123 5.62 -12.11 18.84
N SER A 124 6.54 -12.08 17.90
CA SER A 124 7.35 -10.88 17.61
C SER A 124 6.53 -9.83 16.87
N TYR A 125 6.83 -8.56 17.10
CA TYR A 125 6.14 -7.43 16.50
C TYR A 125 6.92 -6.88 15.31
N TRP A 126 6.19 -6.57 14.22
CA TRP A 126 6.76 -6.17 12.94
C TRP A 126 6.11 -4.90 12.41
N ASP A 127 6.93 -4.00 11.89
CA ASP A 127 6.45 -2.79 11.21
C ASP A 127 5.86 -3.15 9.84
N HIS A 128 4.62 -2.74 9.59
CA HIS A 128 3.87 -3.15 8.40
C HIS A 128 4.31 -2.44 7.10
N ILE A 129 5.11 -1.36 7.19
CA ILE A 129 5.63 -0.63 6.03
C ILE A 129 7.02 -1.12 5.66
N THR A 130 7.90 -1.28 6.63
CA THR A 130 9.29 -1.65 6.39
C THR A 130 9.55 -3.14 6.45
N GLY A 131 8.61 -3.93 6.96
CA GLY A 131 8.77 -5.37 7.19
C GLY A 131 9.81 -5.72 8.23
N VAL A 132 10.27 -4.76 9.05
CA VAL A 132 11.28 -4.99 10.08
C VAL A 132 10.62 -5.48 11.36
N CYS A 133 11.19 -6.52 11.95
CA CYS A 133 10.83 -6.94 13.30
C CYS A 133 11.39 -5.93 14.32
N ILE A 134 10.49 -5.24 15.02
CA ILE A 134 10.84 -4.16 15.96
C ILE A 134 10.96 -4.63 17.41
N SER A 135 10.37 -5.80 17.75
CA SER A 135 10.42 -6.34 19.11
C SER A 135 10.11 -7.83 19.12
N GLY A 136 10.66 -8.55 20.07
CA GLY A 136 10.45 -9.98 20.27
C GLY A 136 11.66 -10.82 19.88
N ALA A 137 11.47 -12.15 19.78
CA ALA A 137 12.55 -13.11 19.50
C ALA A 137 13.19 -12.90 18.12
N MET A 138 12.44 -12.32 17.17
CA MET A 138 12.90 -12.05 15.79
C MET A 138 13.42 -10.61 15.60
N GLN A 139 13.66 -9.87 16.68
CA GLN A 139 14.05 -8.46 16.58
C GLN A 139 15.25 -8.25 15.64
N GLY A 140 15.08 -7.35 14.67
CA GLY A 140 16.08 -7.02 13.65
C GLY A 140 15.95 -7.85 12.36
N ALA A 141 15.19 -8.95 12.37
CA ALA A 141 14.84 -9.66 11.13
C ALA A 141 13.99 -8.78 10.21
N ARG A 142 13.97 -9.10 8.92
CA ARG A 142 13.25 -8.35 7.91
C ARG A 142 12.55 -9.28 6.93
N LEU A 143 11.31 -8.94 6.61
CA LEU A 143 10.57 -9.55 5.52
C LEU A 143 11.09 -9.07 4.18
N ASP A 144 11.19 -9.96 3.21
CA ASP A 144 11.50 -9.58 1.83
C ASP A 144 10.32 -8.89 1.20
N TYR A 145 10.61 -7.77 0.58
CA TYR A 145 9.66 -6.89 -0.05
C TYR A 145 9.22 -7.43 -1.41
N LEU A 146 7.93 -7.52 -1.65
CA LEU A 146 7.39 -7.93 -2.95
C LEU A 146 6.94 -6.73 -3.78
N SER A 147 6.03 -5.92 -3.23
CA SER A 147 5.59 -4.69 -3.91
C SER A 147 4.84 -3.74 -2.97
N SER A 148 4.69 -2.47 -3.40
CA SER A 148 3.71 -1.55 -2.83
C SER A 148 2.31 -1.92 -3.32
N MET A 149 1.30 -1.70 -2.50
CA MET A 149 -0.09 -1.82 -2.93
C MET A 149 -0.56 -0.50 -3.54
N THR A 150 -1.19 -0.59 -4.69
CA THR A 150 -1.71 0.57 -5.42
C THR A 150 -3.22 0.60 -5.33
N HIS A 151 -3.78 1.75 -5.00
CA HIS A 151 -5.23 1.96 -5.02
C HIS A 151 -5.74 2.02 -6.46
N SER A 152 -6.88 1.36 -6.72
CA SER A 152 -7.53 1.37 -8.02
C SER A 152 -9.02 1.01 -7.91
N ARG A 153 -9.65 0.82 -9.07
CA ARG A 153 -10.97 0.22 -9.22
C ARG A 153 -10.86 -1.12 -9.93
N ALA A 154 -11.66 -2.08 -9.56
CA ALA A 154 -11.61 -3.42 -10.13
C ALA A 154 -11.70 -3.42 -11.67
N GLY A 155 -12.57 -2.59 -12.25
CA GLY A 155 -12.74 -2.45 -13.70
C GLY A 155 -11.48 -1.92 -14.40
N VAL A 156 -10.77 -0.97 -13.81
CA VAL A 156 -9.51 -0.43 -14.37
C VAL A 156 -8.44 -1.52 -14.40
N ILE A 157 -8.27 -2.24 -13.30
CA ILE A 157 -7.31 -3.36 -13.26
C ILE A 157 -7.70 -4.46 -14.25
N ALA A 158 -8.99 -4.81 -14.35
CA ALA A 158 -9.45 -5.83 -15.31
C ALA A 158 -9.18 -5.44 -16.77
N LEU A 159 -9.17 -4.16 -17.11
CA LEU A 159 -8.83 -3.67 -18.44
C LEU A 159 -7.32 -3.73 -18.71
N THR A 160 -6.52 -3.31 -17.74
CA THR A 160 -5.06 -3.12 -17.90
C THR A 160 -4.25 -4.37 -17.57
N LYS A 161 -4.76 -5.25 -16.71
CA LYS A 161 -4.11 -6.47 -16.23
C LYS A 161 -5.03 -7.67 -16.46
N PRO A 162 -5.04 -8.25 -17.67
CA PRO A 162 -6.00 -9.29 -18.08
C PRO A 162 -5.93 -10.56 -17.23
N ASP A 163 -4.75 -10.86 -16.68
CA ASP A 163 -4.47 -12.07 -15.90
C ASP A 163 -4.58 -11.86 -14.38
N ALA A 164 -4.97 -10.64 -13.95
CA ALA A 164 -5.13 -10.32 -12.52
C ALA A 164 -6.14 -11.25 -11.85
N GLN A 165 -5.80 -11.66 -10.63
CA GLN A 165 -6.58 -12.56 -9.79
C GLN A 165 -7.19 -11.80 -8.59
N TRP A 166 -8.47 -11.94 -8.40
CA TRP A 166 -9.16 -11.46 -7.20
C TRP A 166 -9.00 -12.47 -6.07
N ALA A 167 -8.43 -12.00 -4.96
CA ALA A 167 -8.16 -12.81 -3.78
C ALA A 167 -9.40 -12.88 -2.88
N VAL A 168 -9.91 -14.06 -2.61
CA VAL A 168 -11.16 -14.33 -1.89
C VAL A 168 -10.96 -15.30 -0.74
N SER A 169 -11.65 -15.07 0.37
CA SER A 169 -11.72 -16.00 1.49
C SER A 169 -13.12 -16.62 1.61
N ALA A 170 -13.18 -17.86 2.04
CA ALA A 170 -14.43 -18.53 2.38
C ALA A 170 -15.20 -17.85 3.53
N LEU A 171 -14.50 -17.06 4.36
CA LEU A 171 -15.10 -16.33 5.49
C LEU A 171 -15.79 -15.02 5.09
N ASP A 172 -15.57 -14.52 3.87
CA ASP A 172 -16.04 -13.21 3.45
C ASP A 172 -17.56 -13.07 3.57
N ALA A 173 -18.31 -14.10 3.15
CA ALA A 173 -19.76 -14.07 3.21
C ALA A 173 -20.30 -14.08 4.66
N GLN A 174 -19.64 -14.77 5.57
CA GLN A 174 -20.06 -14.87 6.98
C GLN A 174 -19.78 -13.57 7.73
N ARG A 175 -18.74 -12.83 7.32
CA ARG A 175 -18.27 -11.62 8.01
C ARG A 175 -18.64 -10.34 7.28
N ALA A 176 -19.36 -10.43 6.16
CA ALA A 176 -19.78 -9.26 5.38
C ALA A 176 -20.40 -8.15 6.25
N PRO A 177 -21.30 -8.42 7.23
CA PRO A 177 -21.87 -7.35 8.06
C PRO A 177 -20.82 -6.63 8.92
N LEU A 178 -19.80 -7.35 9.43
CA LEU A 178 -18.71 -6.75 10.22
C LEU A 178 -17.77 -5.92 9.33
N ILE A 179 -17.48 -6.42 8.12
CA ILE A 179 -16.68 -5.72 7.12
C ILE A 179 -17.38 -4.42 6.71
N ASP A 180 -18.70 -4.45 6.48
CA ASP A 180 -19.48 -3.28 6.10
C ASP A 180 -19.50 -2.23 7.20
N VAL A 181 -19.63 -2.63 8.48
CA VAL A 181 -19.52 -1.72 9.63
C VAL A 181 -18.12 -1.11 9.73
N ALA A 182 -17.07 -1.91 9.62
CA ALA A 182 -15.69 -1.43 9.67
C ALA A 182 -15.39 -0.46 8.52
N GLU A 183 -15.88 -0.75 7.31
CA GLU A 183 -15.72 0.13 6.15
C GLU A 183 -16.50 1.43 6.30
N ALA A 184 -17.73 1.40 6.82
CA ALA A 184 -18.50 2.61 7.11
C ALA A 184 -17.80 3.50 8.15
N MET A 185 -17.18 2.89 9.17
CA MET A 185 -16.35 3.62 10.14
C MET A 185 -15.13 4.26 9.46
N ARG A 186 -14.45 3.54 8.57
CA ARG A 186 -13.26 4.03 7.86
C ARG A 186 -13.56 5.21 6.94
N THR A 187 -14.70 5.17 6.26
CA THR A 187 -15.08 6.15 5.24
C THR A 187 -15.90 7.31 5.79
N SER A 188 -16.22 7.31 7.10
CA SER A 188 -16.95 8.40 7.74
C SER A 188 -16.14 9.70 7.78
N ASP A 189 -16.81 10.84 7.80
CA ASP A 189 -16.19 12.16 7.95
C ASP A 189 -15.45 12.32 9.30
N GLN A 190 -15.83 11.53 10.30
CA GLN A 190 -15.22 11.49 11.62
C GLN A 190 -14.97 10.04 12.03
N PRO A 191 -13.88 9.41 11.55
CA PRO A 191 -13.55 8.05 11.89
C PRO A 191 -13.38 7.85 13.40
N MET A 192 -14.19 6.98 14.01
CA MET A 192 -14.23 6.77 15.46
C MET A 192 -12.90 6.31 16.07
N TRP A 193 -12.04 5.66 15.30
CA TRP A 193 -10.72 5.21 15.78
C TRP A 193 -9.66 6.31 15.86
N LEU A 194 -9.86 7.48 15.26
CA LEU A 194 -8.87 8.58 15.32
C LEU A 194 -8.52 9.01 16.76
N PRO A 195 -9.47 9.13 17.72
CA PRO A 195 -9.13 9.42 19.10
C PRO A 195 -8.27 8.34 19.76
N ALA A 196 -8.65 7.06 19.64
CA ALA A 196 -7.91 5.96 20.22
C ALA A 196 -6.50 5.84 19.61
N MET A 197 -6.37 6.09 18.31
CA MET A 197 -5.08 6.07 17.63
C MET A 197 -4.16 7.21 18.04
N ARG A 198 -4.72 8.36 18.42
CA ARG A 198 -3.93 9.47 18.95
C ARG A 198 -3.12 9.03 20.18
N ASP A 199 -3.68 8.16 21.01
CA ASP A 199 -3.04 7.70 22.24
C ASP A 199 -1.86 6.76 21.99
N SER A 200 -1.76 6.18 20.78
CA SER A 200 -0.60 5.39 20.35
C SER A 200 0.53 6.22 19.75
N LEU A 201 0.27 7.50 19.41
CA LEU A 201 1.28 8.39 18.83
C LEU A 201 2.29 8.84 19.88
N ASP A 202 3.52 8.92 19.47
CA ASP A 202 4.58 9.62 20.21
C ASP A 202 4.56 11.09 19.81
N LEU A 203 3.84 11.90 20.59
CA LEU A 203 3.65 13.32 20.28
C LEU A 203 4.93 14.14 20.43
N ASP A 204 5.91 13.65 21.19
CA ASP A 204 7.20 14.36 21.40
C ASP A 204 8.08 14.32 20.16
N VAL A 205 7.83 13.34 19.26
CA VAL A 205 8.61 13.14 18.03
C VAL A 205 7.77 13.26 16.76
N GLU A 206 6.52 13.67 16.91
CA GLU A 206 5.63 13.89 15.77
C GLU A 206 6.17 15.02 14.87
N ASP A 207 6.20 14.73 13.57
CA ASP A 207 6.60 15.73 12.58
C ASP A 207 5.39 16.61 12.18
N THR A 208 5.39 17.84 12.69
CA THR A 208 4.31 18.82 12.48
C THR A 208 4.52 19.73 11.27
N ARG A 209 5.50 19.45 10.40
CA ARG A 209 5.75 20.27 9.19
C ARG A 209 4.57 20.29 8.23
N LEU A 210 3.71 19.26 8.25
CA LEU A 210 2.44 19.21 7.54
C LEU A 210 1.32 18.80 8.49
N PRO A 211 0.04 19.07 8.14
CA PRO A 211 -1.09 18.52 8.88
C PRO A 211 -1.01 16.98 8.94
N ARG A 212 -1.30 16.40 10.11
CA ARG A 212 -1.18 14.95 10.37
C ARG A 212 -1.83 14.09 9.29
N LEU A 213 -3.02 14.45 8.85
CA LEU A 213 -3.82 13.70 7.89
C LEU A 213 -3.60 14.13 6.42
N GLU A 214 -2.62 14.99 6.14
CA GLU A 214 -2.27 15.38 4.78
C GLU A 214 -1.96 14.15 3.95
N MET A 215 -2.64 14.00 2.82
CA MET A 215 -2.43 12.91 1.87
C MET A 215 -1.30 13.22 0.89
N GLY A 216 -0.53 12.20 0.53
CA GLY A 216 0.51 12.36 -0.47
C GLY A 216 1.21 11.04 -0.82
N LEU A 217 2.05 11.10 -1.83
CA LEU A 217 2.93 10.01 -2.21
C LEU A 217 4.23 10.12 -1.42
N GLY A 218 4.48 9.15 -0.56
CA GLY A 218 5.79 8.92 0.03
C GLY A 218 6.63 8.05 -0.90
N VAL A 219 7.84 8.48 -1.20
CA VAL A 219 8.82 7.75 -2.03
C VAL A 219 10.11 7.61 -1.25
N TRP A 220 10.73 6.42 -1.30
CA TRP A 220 12.03 6.21 -0.68
C TRP A 220 12.92 5.26 -1.47
N THR A 221 14.22 5.51 -1.38
CA THR A 221 15.26 4.74 -2.05
C THR A 221 16.63 5.05 -1.44
N GLY A 222 17.48 4.07 -1.24
CA GLY A 222 18.90 4.25 -0.88
C GLY A 222 19.19 5.09 0.37
N GLY A 223 18.24 5.20 1.30
CA GLY A 223 18.34 6.03 2.50
C GLY A 223 17.66 7.40 2.40
N ASP A 224 17.32 7.85 1.20
CA ASP A 224 16.55 9.06 0.96
C ASP A 224 15.05 8.77 0.97
N ALA A 225 14.27 9.66 1.61
CA ALA A 225 12.82 9.60 1.62
C ALA A 225 12.22 10.99 1.36
N ARG A 226 11.20 11.05 0.50
CA ARG A 226 10.52 12.30 0.15
C ARG A 226 9.03 12.13 0.05
N PHE A 227 8.30 13.13 0.56
CA PHE A 227 6.85 13.18 0.53
C PHE A 227 6.37 14.23 -0.48
N TYR A 228 5.50 13.81 -1.39
CA TYR A 228 4.86 14.64 -2.39
C TYR A 228 3.40 14.83 -2.00
N ARG A 229 3.04 16.05 -1.56
CA ARG A 229 1.67 16.36 -1.15
C ARG A 229 0.72 16.20 -2.33
N PHE A 230 -0.40 15.51 -2.13
CA PHE A 230 -1.41 15.31 -3.17
C PHE A 230 -1.89 16.65 -3.77
N GLN A 231 -2.17 17.63 -2.89
CA GLN A 231 -2.57 18.97 -3.32
C GLN A 231 -1.50 19.65 -4.17
N THR A 232 -0.21 19.50 -3.84
CA THR A 232 0.88 20.11 -4.65
C THR A 232 0.95 19.48 -6.04
N MET A 233 0.80 18.16 -6.16
CA MET A 233 0.76 17.48 -7.45
C MET A 233 -0.42 17.97 -8.29
N HIS A 234 -1.59 18.12 -7.67
CA HIS A 234 -2.79 18.62 -8.34
C HIS A 234 -2.61 20.07 -8.87
N MET A 235 -1.92 20.93 -8.12
CA MET A 235 -1.60 22.30 -8.56
C MET A 235 -0.57 22.36 -9.70
N LEU A 236 0.15 21.26 -9.95
CA LEU A 236 1.16 21.12 -11.01
C LEU A 236 0.65 20.22 -12.16
N ASP A 237 -0.61 20.36 -12.54
CA ASP A 237 -1.25 19.59 -13.61
C ASP A 237 -1.13 18.08 -13.45
N ASN A 238 -1.21 17.59 -12.19
CA ASN A 238 -1.13 16.17 -11.83
C ASN A 238 0.16 15.46 -12.28
N HIS A 239 1.25 16.18 -12.54
CA HIS A 239 2.56 15.58 -12.76
C HIS A 239 3.69 16.55 -12.41
N LEU A 240 4.84 16.00 -12.08
CA LEU A 240 6.05 16.75 -11.85
C LEU A 240 7.29 15.88 -12.10
N PHE A 241 8.41 16.51 -12.35
CA PHE A 241 9.71 15.86 -12.37
C PHE A 241 10.51 16.25 -11.14
N ASP A 242 11.25 15.29 -10.60
CA ASP A 242 12.15 15.49 -9.45
C ASP A 242 13.38 14.61 -9.62
N THR A 243 14.34 14.76 -8.71
CA THR A 243 15.50 13.89 -8.58
C THR A 243 15.60 13.41 -7.14
N LEU A 244 15.66 12.10 -6.95
CA LEU A 244 15.84 11.48 -5.65
C LEU A 244 17.00 10.48 -5.73
N ASN A 245 17.95 10.56 -4.80
CA ASN A 245 19.17 9.75 -4.80
C ASN A 245 19.92 9.74 -6.16
N GLY A 246 19.99 10.90 -6.82
CA GLY A 246 20.66 11.07 -8.11
C GLY A 246 19.89 10.55 -9.33
N GLU A 247 18.73 9.94 -9.16
CA GLU A 247 17.91 9.40 -10.23
C GLU A 247 16.67 10.28 -10.49
N ARG A 248 16.35 10.50 -11.77
CA ARG A 248 15.18 11.30 -12.15
C ARG A 248 13.90 10.50 -11.99
N LEU A 249 12.91 11.16 -11.36
CA LEU A 249 11.56 10.65 -11.15
C LEU A 249 10.55 11.47 -11.93
N LEU A 250 9.60 10.79 -12.55
CA LEU A 250 8.29 11.32 -12.87
C LEU A 250 7.34 10.93 -11.73
N VAL A 251 6.72 11.93 -11.09
CA VAL A 251 5.64 11.73 -10.12
C VAL A 251 4.36 12.23 -10.77
N TYR A 252 3.30 11.43 -10.74
CA TYR A 252 2.04 11.78 -11.40
C TYR A 252 0.85 11.27 -10.60
N VAL A 253 -0.33 11.84 -10.87
CA VAL A 253 -1.62 11.36 -10.36
C VAL A 253 -2.40 10.79 -11.53
N ASP A 254 -2.75 9.52 -11.44
CA ASP A 254 -3.57 8.87 -12.45
C ASP A 254 -4.97 9.49 -12.47
N PRO A 255 -5.46 9.98 -13.62
CA PRO A 255 -6.72 10.74 -13.66
C PRO A 255 -7.97 9.90 -13.42
N ASP A 256 -7.93 8.60 -13.69
CA ASP A 256 -9.09 7.71 -13.53
C ASP A 256 -9.25 7.22 -12.10
N THR A 257 -8.13 6.96 -11.41
CA THR A 257 -8.12 6.44 -10.04
C THR A 257 -7.84 7.49 -8.98
N LEU A 258 -7.33 8.67 -9.40
CA LEU A 258 -6.80 9.72 -8.52
C LEU A 258 -5.70 9.21 -7.57
N THR A 259 -4.99 8.16 -8.01
CA THR A 259 -3.91 7.56 -7.24
C THR A 259 -2.56 8.10 -7.71
N PRO A 260 -1.76 8.68 -6.82
CA PRO A 260 -0.43 9.13 -7.17
C PRO A 260 0.54 7.96 -7.28
N ALA A 261 1.47 8.07 -8.21
CA ALA A 261 2.55 7.10 -8.41
C ALA A 261 3.82 7.79 -8.92
N ALA A 262 4.96 7.10 -8.78
CA ALA A 262 6.23 7.54 -9.32
C ALA A 262 6.90 6.44 -10.14
N LEU A 263 7.69 6.85 -11.13
CA LEU A 263 8.57 5.96 -11.89
C LEU A 263 9.87 6.68 -12.25
N TYR A 264 10.94 5.91 -12.43
CA TYR A 264 12.20 6.43 -12.95
C TYR A 264 12.10 6.67 -14.45
N THR A 265 12.64 7.79 -14.93
CA THR A 265 12.57 8.15 -16.34
C THR A 265 13.75 9.04 -16.76
N GLU A 266 14.12 8.98 -18.04
CA GLU A 266 15.02 9.94 -18.66
C GLU A 266 14.27 11.14 -19.26
N ALA A 267 12.94 11.09 -19.35
CA ALA A 267 12.13 12.18 -19.85
C ALA A 267 12.30 13.44 -18.97
N THR A 268 12.17 14.61 -19.60
CA THR A 268 12.29 15.92 -18.93
C THR A 268 11.01 16.73 -19.00
N ARG A 269 10.08 16.34 -19.88
CA ARG A 269 8.79 16.99 -20.07
C ARG A 269 7.71 15.95 -20.29
N ALA A 270 6.51 16.29 -19.85
CA ALA A 270 5.33 15.50 -20.08
C ALA A 270 4.11 16.38 -20.28
N GLU A 271 3.09 15.87 -20.94
CA GLU A 271 1.83 16.56 -21.22
C GLU A 271 0.68 15.57 -21.17
N TRP A 272 -0.41 15.90 -20.47
CA TRP A 272 -1.62 15.11 -20.51
C TRP A 272 -2.36 15.23 -21.83
N ARG A 273 -2.71 14.11 -22.44
CA ARG A 273 -3.61 14.01 -23.60
C ARG A 273 -4.71 13.00 -23.29
N GLY A 274 -5.84 13.50 -22.83
CA GLY A 274 -6.89 12.68 -22.25
C GLY A 274 -6.41 12.01 -20.97
N ASP A 275 -6.49 10.70 -20.91
CA ASP A 275 -6.04 9.85 -19.79
C ASP A 275 -4.58 9.40 -19.89
N ALA A 276 -3.86 9.81 -20.94
CA ALA A 276 -2.48 9.45 -21.17
C ALA A 276 -1.52 10.62 -20.90
N LEU A 277 -0.48 10.39 -20.10
CA LEU A 277 0.63 11.31 -19.90
C LEU A 277 1.73 11.00 -20.92
N ILE A 278 1.89 11.88 -21.91
CA ILE A 278 2.86 11.72 -23.01
C ILE A 278 4.20 12.32 -22.59
N LEU A 279 5.25 11.54 -22.72
CA LEU A 279 6.61 11.92 -22.36
C LEU A 279 7.40 12.36 -23.61
N ASP A 280 8.35 13.29 -23.45
CA ASP A 280 9.19 13.83 -24.53
C ASP A 280 10.17 12.81 -25.14
N ASN A 281 10.36 11.65 -24.51
CA ASN A 281 11.13 10.54 -25.02
C ASN A 281 10.32 9.52 -25.86
N GLY A 282 9.04 9.84 -26.16
CA GLY A 282 8.16 8.98 -26.96
C GLY A 282 7.41 7.91 -26.19
N ALA A 283 7.65 7.77 -24.90
CA ALA A 283 6.85 6.91 -24.02
C ALA A 283 5.56 7.62 -23.58
N ARG A 284 4.60 6.85 -23.04
CA ARG A 284 3.45 7.40 -22.33
C ARG A 284 3.14 6.58 -21.08
N VAL A 285 2.56 7.25 -20.10
CA VAL A 285 1.97 6.58 -18.93
C VAL A 285 0.45 6.64 -19.06
N GLN A 286 -0.21 5.51 -18.97
CA GLN A 286 -1.66 5.41 -19.08
C GLN A 286 -2.17 4.27 -18.20
N ASN A 287 -3.18 4.52 -17.36
CA ASN A 287 -3.71 3.56 -16.39
C ASN A 287 -2.62 2.89 -15.52
N GLY A 288 -1.63 3.68 -15.08
CA GLY A 288 -0.50 3.20 -14.31
C GLY A 288 0.55 2.39 -15.10
N ALA A 289 0.32 2.08 -16.37
CA ALA A 289 1.27 1.35 -17.22
C ALA A 289 2.21 2.30 -17.99
N LEU A 290 3.48 1.91 -18.14
CA LEU A 290 4.42 2.57 -19.05
C LEU A 290 4.33 1.91 -20.43
N ILE A 291 4.04 2.69 -21.47
CA ILE A 291 3.84 2.21 -22.81
C ILE A 291 4.89 2.84 -23.74
N VAL A 292 5.65 2.01 -24.46
CA VAL A 292 6.65 2.43 -25.43
C VAL A 292 6.36 1.72 -26.77
N GLY A 293 6.25 2.49 -27.84
CA GLY A 293 5.93 1.93 -29.16
C GLY A 293 4.60 1.18 -29.23
N GLY A 294 3.65 1.52 -28.35
CA GLY A 294 2.34 0.85 -28.27
C GLY A 294 2.31 -0.43 -27.42
N VAL A 295 3.44 -0.83 -26.83
CA VAL A 295 3.58 -2.05 -26.01
C VAL A 295 3.86 -1.64 -24.56
N GLU A 296 3.17 -2.29 -23.60
CA GLU A 296 3.45 -2.13 -22.18
C GLU A 296 4.85 -2.61 -21.85
N GLN A 297 5.59 -1.81 -21.11
CA GLN A 297 6.93 -2.12 -20.62
C GLN A 297 6.97 -2.13 -19.10
N PRO A 298 7.80 -2.96 -18.48
CA PRO A 298 8.03 -2.91 -17.06
C PRO A 298 8.52 -1.51 -16.65
N ALA A 299 7.78 -0.81 -15.81
CA ALA A 299 8.19 0.47 -15.26
C ALA A 299 9.10 0.26 -14.06
N ARG A 300 10.34 0.77 -14.11
CA ARG A 300 11.21 0.81 -12.92
C ARG A 300 10.67 1.87 -11.96
N ARG A 301 10.29 1.45 -10.76
CA ARG A 301 9.68 2.30 -9.75
C ARG A 301 10.49 2.31 -8.46
N PRO A 302 10.56 3.45 -7.75
CA PRO A 302 11.02 3.46 -6.37
C PRO A 302 10.01 2.76 -5.44
N LEU A 303 10.41 2.46 -4.22
CA LEU A 303 9.46 2.13 -3.17
C LEU A 303 8.59 3.34 -2.88
N GLN A 304 7.27 3.14 -2.81
CA GLN A 304 6.33 4.24 -2.74
C GLN A 304 5.01 3.83 -2.08
N LEU A 305 4.37 4.78 -1.41
CA LEU A 305 3.07 4.60 -0.78
C LEU A 305 2.21 5.86 -0.90
N PHE A 306 0.95 5.71 -1.29
CA PHE A 306 -0.04 6.76 -1.17
C PHE A 306 -0.63 6.73 0.24
N GLN A 307 -0.15 7.61 1.12
CA GLN A 307 -0.46 7.55 2.54
C GLN A 307 -0.56 8.94 3.19
N ARG A 308 -0.96 8.95 4.45
CA ARG A 308 -1.01 10.15 5.28
C ARG A 308 0.37 10.54 5.81
N TRP A 309 0.59 11.85 5.96
CA TRP A 309 1.86 12.43 6.39
C TRP A 309 2.41 11.82 7.68
N TYR A 310 1.56 11.67 8.72
CA TYR A 310 2.04 11.13 9.99
C TYR A 310 2.66 9.74 9.84
N GLY A 311 2.03 8.86 9.03
CA GLY A 311 2.55 7.52 8.79
C GLY A 311 3.91 7.54 8.09
N PHE A 312 4.05 8.39 7.04
CA PHE A 312 5.32 8.50 6.32
C PHE A 312 6.42 9.10 7.17
N SER A 313 6.16 10.24 7.82
CA SER A 313 7.17 10.95 8.62
C SER A 313 7.60 10.17 9.87
N THR A 314 6.71 9.36 10.44
CA THR A 314 7.03 8.48 11.57
C THR A 314 7.93 7.33 11.12
N THR A 315 7.61 6.69 9.99
CA THR A 315 8.41 5.59 9.43
C THR A 315 9.78 6.08 8.94
N PHE A 316 9.81 7.21 8.25
CA PHE A 316 11.00 7.79 7.63
C PHE A 316 11.37 9.12 8.30
N ALA A 317 11.78 9.05 9.57
CA ALA A 317 12.17 10.24 10.33
C ALA A 317 13.26 11.03 9.59
N GLY A 318 13.04 12.36 9.46
CA GLY A 318 13.94 13.23 8.71
C GLY A 318 13.70 13.26 7.21
N CYS A 319 12.64 12.58 6.69
CA CYS A 319 12.27 12.66 5.29
C CYS A 319 12.10 14.10 4.81
N THR A 320 12.30 14.33 3.51
CA THR A 320 12.10 15.65 2.90
C THR A 320 10.65 15.78 2.38
N ILE A 321 10.22 17.03 2.20
CA ILE A 321 8.94 17.35 1.56
C ILE A 321 9.27 18.04 0.25
N TYR A 322 8.69 17.54 -0.86
CA TYR A 322 8.83 18.20 -2.15
C TYR A 322 8.27 19.63 -2.11
N ARG A 323 9.04 20.56 -2.64
CA ARG A 323 8.63 21.97 -2.82
C ARG A 323 8.83 22.34 -4.28
N ALA A 324 7.76 22.79 -4.93
CA ALA A 324 7.88 23.34 -6.26
C ALA A 324 8.86 24.52 -6.25
N ALA A 325 9.72 24.59 -7.25
CA ALA A 325 10.52 25.80 -7.47
C ALA A 325 9.57 27.00 -7.69
N ARG A 326 9.84 28.10 -7.00
CA ARG A 326 9.08 29.35 -7.15
C ARG A 326 9.39 29.99 -8.47
#